data_44ef9331c6f9173bdd82110ad32d4859
#
_entry.id   44ef9331c6f9173bdd82110ad32d4859
#
_cell.length_a   1.000
_cell.length_b   1.000
_cell.length_c   1.000
_cell.angle_alpha   90.00
_cell.angle_beta   90.00
_cell.angle_gamma   90.00
#
_symmetry.space_group_name_H-M   'P 1'
#
loop_
_entity.id
_entity.type
_entity.pdbx_description
1 polymer ?
#
loop_
_entity_poly.entity_id
_entity_poly.type
_entity_poly.pdbx_seq_one_letter_code
_entity_poly.pdbx_strand_id
1 'polypeptide(L)'
;MFDFIYNFFGWIIRSFYELFKGTSLAYALALLMFAIIIKIVLFPLGIKQQKNMQKQARLRPRETAIRKKYAGREDQATKQKMQNEVMEMYKEERFNPASGCLPLLIQLPLLIMLYAVVRGPLTYIAQFGASELAVLGKALGPLFNVSTYSIDTSNEIVAISVLRENSTFLTGEAAELIKKLPDLTLFGLDLTATPTFASWLVIIPVLNLLASFFGQSLIRKMSYQPLTETENNAGCSPKMMNIMMPLFSTYIAFQVPAALGLYWIYTNLLGVIQQYILKKMYPTPVFTEEELKAAEKLYAAAAKNKGSGGNKLPPKKKNSLVYDDDDDIPAPAVKKSGKSLLDDDTGSEQIKKNKTSKEELPIEKAPLKDDKE
;
A
#
# COMPACT_ATOMS: atom_id res chain seq x y z
N MET A 1 2.04 26.60 -10.41
CA MET A 1 1.59 25.54 -11.34
C MET A 1 0.70 24.49 -10.65
N PHE A 2 0.91 24.19 -9.35
CA PHE A 2 0.11 23.18 -8.61
C PHE A 2 -1.04 23.76 -7.79
N ASP A 3 -1.25 25.08 -7.82
CA ASP A 3 -2.26 25.78 -7.00
C ASP A 3 -3.68 25.26 -7.23
N PHE A 4 -3.98 24.86 -8.47
CA PHE A 4 -5.28 24.23 -8.78
C PHE A 4 -5.49 22.95 -7.96
N ILE A 5 -4.45 22.11 -7.83
CA ILE A 5 -4.54 20.84 -7.09
C ILE A 5 -4.63 21.11 -5.58
N TYR A 6 -3.85 22.09 -5.07
CA TYR A 6 -3.94 22.49 -3.68
C TYR A 6 -5.32 23.03 -3.32
N ASN A 7 -5.88 23.89 -4.16
CA ASN A 7 -7.24 24.40 -4.01
C ASN A 7 -8.29 23.29 -4.09
N PHE A 8 -8.12 22.33 -4.99
CA PHE A 8 -9.03 21.18 -5.10
C PHE A 8 -8.99 20.29 -3.85
N PHE A 9 -7.79 20.00 -3.31
CA PHE A 9 -7.65 19.23 -2.08
C PHE A 9 -8.20 19.99 -0.88
N GLY A 10 -7.90 21.28 -0.78
CA GLY A 10 -8.47 22.15 0.24
C GLY A 10 -10.00 22.21 0.17
N TRP A 11 -10.56 22.29 -1.03
CA TRP A 11 -12.00 22.27 -1.24
C TRP A 11 -12.65 20.95 -0.76
N ILE A 12 -12.04 19.80 -1.05
CA ILE A 12 -12.50 18.51 -0.55
C ILE A 12 -12.51 18.50 0.98
N ILE A 13 -11.39 18.86 1.59
CA ILE A 13 -11.25 18.87 3.06
C ILE A 13 -12.27 19.82 3.68
N ARG A 14 -12.43 21.03 3.13
CA ARG A 14 -13.41 22.02 3.58
C ARG A 14 -14.84 21.47 3.46
N SER A 15 -15.20 20.86 2.35
CA SER A 15 -16.57 20.36 2.12
C SER A 15 -16.96 19.34 3.21
N PHE A 16 -16.05 18.44 3.58
CA PHE A 16 -16.31 17.50 4.67
C PHE A 16 -16.19 18.15 6.05
N TYR A 17 -15.31 19.13 6.22
CA TYR A 17 -15.24 19.89 7.45
C TYR A 17 -16.57 20.58 7.77
N GLU A 18 -17.17 21.27 6.79
CA GLU A 18 -18.48 21.93 6.96
C GLU A 18 -19.61 20.92 7.24
N LEU A 19 -19.53 19.71 6.65
CA LEU A 19 -20.49 18.63 6.92
C LEU A 19 -20.44 18.16 8.39
N PHE A 20 -19.26 18.10 8.98
CA PHE A 20 -19.04 17.65 10.37
C PHE A 20 -18.90 18.80 11.37
N LYS A 21 -19.10 20.05 10.93
CA LYS A 21 -18.99 21.24 11.75
C LYS A 21 -19.87 21.14 12.98
N GLY A 22 -19.33 21.53 14.12
CA GLY A 22 -20.02 21.42 15.42
C GLY A 22 -19.62 20.18 16.22
N THR A 23 -18.81 19.29 15.67
CA THR A 23 -18.18 18.18 16.43
C THR A 23 -16.72 18.49 16.70
N SER A 24 -16.19 18.03 17.85
CA SER A 24 -14.75 18.11 18.16
C SER A 24 -13.87 17.25 17.26
N LEU A 25 -14.48 16.50 16.34
CA LEU A 25 -13.82 15.60 15.40
C LEU A 25 -13.88 16.12 13.96
N ALA A 26 -14.45 17.31 13.71
CA ALA A 26 -14.76 17.79 12.37
C ALA A 26 -13.56 17.72 11.40
N TYR A 27 -12.42 18.23 11.82
CA TYR A 27 -11.21 18.23 10.99
C TYR A 27 -10.63 16.83 10.82
N ALA A 28 -10.59 16.02 11.87
CA ALA A 28 -10.11 14.64 11.80
C ALA A 28 -10.99 13.77 10.87
N LEU A 29 -12.31 13.94 10.93
CA LEU A 29 -13.25 13.27 10.03
C LEU A 29 -13.13 13.77 8.58
N ALA A 30 -12.90 15.06 8.38
CA ALA A 30 -12.63 15.61 7.05
C ALA A 30 -11.36 14.99 6.43
N LEU A 31 -10.29 14.85 7.20
CA LEU A 31 -9.06 14.17 6.77
C LEU A 31 -9.28 12.68 6.49
N LEU A 32 -10.11 12.00 7.29
CA LEU A 32 -10.49 10.61 7.04
C LEU A 32 -11.24 10.47 5.72
N MET A 33 -12.24 11.32 5.48
CA MET A 33 -13.01 11.31 4.23
C MET A 33 -12.12 11.61 3.03
N PHE A 34 -11.21 12.56 3.16
CA PHE A 34 -10.19 12.84 2.14
C PHE A 34 -9.35 11.59 1.87
N ALA A 35 -8.85 10.91 2.90
CA ALA A 35 -8.08 9.67 2.75
C ALA A 35 -8.87 8.56 2.03
N ILE A 36 -10.16 8.41 2.34
CA ILE A 36 -11.06 7.45 1.68
C ILE A 36 -11.20 7.79 0.19
N ILE A 37 -11.45 9.05 -0.16
CA ILE A 37 -11.57 9.48 -1.56
C ILE A 37 -10.29 9.17 -2.33
N ILE A 38 -9.13 9.52 -1.78
CA ILE A 38 -7.84 9.23 -2.41
C ILE A 38 -7.66 7.71 -2.60
N LYS A 39 -8.03 6.89 -1.62
CA LYS A 39 -7.98 5.42 -1.75
C LYS A 39 -8.91 4.89 -2.83
N ILE A 40 -10.10 5.46 -2.98
CA ILE A 40 -11.05 5.09 -4.05
C ILE A 40 -10.49 5.48 -5.42
N VAL A 41 -9.98 6.70 -5.57
CA VAL A 41 -9.38 7.18 -6.83
C VAL A 41 -8.17 6.33 -7.22
N LEU A 42 -7.36 5.90 -6.26
CA LEU A 42 -6.18 5.06 -6.49
C LEU A 42 -6.50 3.55 -6.49
N PHE A 43 -7.74 3.14 -6.26
CA PHE A 43 -8.12 1.73 -6.22
C PHE A 43 -7.83 0.97 -7.52
N PRO A 44 -8.09 1.50 -8.74
CA PRO A 44 -7.74 0.84 -10.00
C PRO A 44 -6.24 0.55 -10.13
N LEU A 45 -5.40 1.46 -9.59
CA LEU A 45 -3.97 1.23 -9.53
C LEU A 45 -3.61 0.08 -8.58
N GLY A 46 -4.30 -0.02 -7.43
CA GLY A 46 -4.17 -1.14 -6.50
C GLY A 46 -4.50 -2.49 -7.17
N ILE A 47 -5.53 -2.53 -8.03
CA ILE A 47 -5.86 -3.73 -8.82
C ILE A 47 -4.70 -4.12 -9.75
N LYS A 48 -4.12 -3.15 -10.48
CA LYS A 48 -2.96 -3.42 -11.35
C LYS A 48 -1.76 -3.96 -10.56
N GLN A 49 -1.51 -3.40 -9.38
CA GLN A 49 -0.45 -3.88 -8.48
C GLN A 49 -0.71 -5.30 -7.99
N GLN A 50 -1.95 -5.62 -7.59
CA GLN A 50 -2.33 -6.95 -7.15
C GLN A 50 -2.19 -7.98 -8.28
N LYS A 51 -2.64 -7.66 -9.51
CA LYS A 51 -2.43 -8.50 -10.69
C LYS A 51 -0.95 -8.74 -10.96
N ASN A 52 -0.12 -7.72 -10.79
CA ASN A 52 1.32 -7.84 -10.97
C ASN A 52 1.97 -8.73 -9.89
N MET A 53 1.52 -8.64 -8.64
CA MET A 53 1.93 -9.57 -7.58
C MET A 53 1.50 -11.02 -7.89
N GLN A 54 0.31 -11.23 -8.46
CA GLN A 54 -0.10 -12.56 -8.92
C GLN A 54 0.84 -13.10 -10.00
N LYS A 55 1.22 -12.25 -10.97
CA LYS A 55 2.16 -12.63 -12.03
C LYS A 55 3.53 -13.01 -11.44
N GLN A 56 4.05 -12.22 -10.52
CA GLN A 56 5.29 -12.53 -9.80
C GLN A 56 5.19 -13.86 -9.04
N ALA A 57 4.08 -14.08 -8.33
CA ALA A 57 3.86 -15.33 -7.60
C ALA A 57 3.87 -16.55 -8.51
N ARG A 58 3.32 -16.45 -9.73
CA ARG A 58 3.34 -17.53 -10.73
C ARG A 58 4.75 -17.85 -11.23
N LEU A 59 5.66 -16.88 -11.24
CA LEU A 59 7.05 -17.07 -11.65
C LEU A 59 7.92 -17.70 -10.57
N ARG A 60 7.42 -17.82 -9.32
CA ARG A 60 8.15 -18.36 -8.18
C ARG A 60 8.80 -19.73 -8.43
N PRO A 61 8.13 -20.72 -9.03
CA PRO A 61 8.74 -22.03 -9.27
C PRO A 61 9.99 -21.93 -10.16
N ARG A 62 9.94 -21.09 -11.21
CA ARG A 62 11.05 -20.85 -12.12
C ARG A 62 12.18 -20.08 -11.44
N GLU A 63 11.85 -19.06 -10.66
CA GLU A 63 12.81 -18.29 -9.87
C GLU A 63 13.55 -19.19 -8.87
N THR A 64 12.80 -20.06 -8.15
CA THR A 64 13.38 -21.03 -7.21
C THR A 64 14.37 -21.98 -7.90
N ALA A 65 14.03 -22.49 -9.09
CA ALA A 65 14.91 -23.36 -9.86
C ALA A 65 16.22 -22.65 -10.26
N ILE A 66 16.12 -21.37 -10.72
CA ILE A 66 17.32 -20.57 -11.05
C ILE A 66 18.18 -20.37 -9.80
N ARG A 67 17.62 -19.96 -8.68
CA ARG A 67 18.36 -19.73 -7.43
C ARG A 67 19.07 -21.00 -6.93
N LYS A 68 18.39 -22.14 -6.96
CA LYS A 68 18.99 -23.42 -6.56
C LYS A 68 20.17 -23.85 -7.44
N LYS A 69 20.16 -23.52 -8.72
CA LYS A 69 21.29 -23.77 -9.64
C LYS A 69 22.59 -23.10 -9.18
N TYR A 70 22.47 -21.98 -8.46
CA TYR A 70 23.59 -21.21 -7.93
C TYR A 70 23.78 -21.37 -6.43
N ALA A 71 22.97 -22.18 -5.75
CA ALA A 71 23.07 -22.40 -4.32
C ALA A 71 24.43 -22.99 -3.93
N GLY A 72 24.98 -22.56 -2.78
CA GLY A 72 26.29 -23.00 -2.29
C GLY A 72 27.50 -22.27 -2.90
N ARG A 73 27.26 -21.27 -3.76
CA ARG A 73 28.32 -20.41 -4.30
C ARG A 73 28.14 -18.98 -3.82
N GLU A 74 29.12 -18.48 -3.05
CA GLU A 74 29.00 -17.16 -2.40
C GLU A 74 29.80 -16.07 -3.11
N ASP A 75 30.55 -16.41 -4.17
CA ASP A 75 31.34 -15.45 -4.91
C ASP A 75 30.45 -14.39 -5.62
N GLN A 76 30.91 -13.15 -5.64
CA GLN A 76 30.18 -12.00 -6.19
C GLN A 76 29.82 -12.19 -7.69
N ALA A 77 30.72 -12.81 -8.46
CA ALA A 77 30.49 -13.06 -9.86
C ALA A 77 29.35 -14.06 -10.10
N THR A 78 29.21 -15.10 -9.27
CA THR A 78 28.11 -16.06 -9.34
C THR A 78 26.78 -15.43 -8.89
N LYS A 79 26.80 -14.61 -7.84
CA LYS A 79 25.60 -13.85 -7.41
C LYS A 79 25.10 -12.94 -8.53
N GLN A 80 25.99 -12.25 -9.23
CA GLN A 80 25.63 -11.38 -10.34
C GLN A 80 25.06 -12.18 -11.52
N LYS A 81 25.65 -13.34 -11.86
CA LYS A 81 25.11 -14.24 -12.89
C LYS A 81 23.70 -14.72 -12.55
N MET A 82 23.46 -15.12 -11.30
CA MET A 82 22.15 -15.51 -10.82
C MET A 82 21.13 -14.37 -10.98
N GLN A 83 21.49 -13.16 -10.54
CA GLN A 83 20.61 -11.99 -10.69
C GLN A 83 20.31 -11.68 -12.16
N ASN A 84 21.30 -11.76 -13.02
CA ASN A 84 21.11 -11.55 -14.47
C ASN A 84 20.17 -12.59 -15.06
N GLU A 85 20.32 -13.89 -14.70
CA GLU A 85 19.43 -14.97 -15.19
C GLU A 85 17.98 -14.79 -14.68
N VAL A 86 17.81 -14.33 -13.43
CA VAL A 86 16.47 -13.98 -12.90
C VAL A 86 15.88 -12.78 -13.65
N MET A 87 16.69 -11.74 -13.92
CA MET A 87 16.21 -10.57 -14.68
C MET A 87 15.90 -10.91 -16.14
N GLU A 88 16.64 -11.82 -16.75
CA GLU A 88 16.35 -12.34 -18.10
C GLU A 88 15.02 -13.09 -18.11
N MET A 89 14.79 -13.97 -17.12
CA MET A 89 13.51 -14.65 -16.94
C MET A 89 12.35 -13.65 -16.80
N TYR A 90 12.50 -12.59 -16.02
CA TYR A 90 11.46 -11.57 -15.87
C TYR A 90 11.19 -10.83 -17.20
N LYS A 91 12.23 -10.55 -17.99
CA LYS A 91 12.09 -9.96 -19.33
C LYS A 91 11.36 -10.89 -20.28
N GLU A 92 11.74 -12.19 -20.33
CA GLU A 92 11.07 -13.21 -21.15
C GLU A 92 9.57 -13.30 -20.85
N GLU A 93 9.19 -13.21 -19.56
CA GLU A 93 7.82 -13.29 -19.08
C GLU A 93 7.12 -11.91 -19.06
N ARG A 94 7.74 -10.88 -19.64
CA ARG A 94 7.23 -9.49 -19.67
C ARG A 94 6.80 -8.99 -18.27
N PHE A 95 7.54 -9.39 -17.24
CA PHE A 95 7.31 -8.95 -15.87
C PHE A 95 8.25 -7.80 -15.51
N ASN A 96 7.70 -6.70 -15.00
CA ASN A 96 8.50 -5.56 -14.52
C ASN A 96 8.56 -5.55 -12.99
N PRO A 97 9.70 -5.87 -12.37
CA PRO A 97 9.85 -5.87 -10.92
C PRO A 97 9.74 -4.45 -10.31
N ALA A 98 10.05 -3.40 -11.09
CA ALA A 98 9.96 -2.02 -10.61
C ALA A 98 8.51 -1.55 -10.38
N SER A 99 7.51 -2.27 -10.87
CA SER A 99 6.09 -1.92 -10.62
C SER A 99 5.68 -2.05 -9.15
N GLY A 100 6.47 -2.74 -8.33
CA GLY A 100 6.25 -2.84 -6.88
C GLY A 100 6.50 -1.53 -6.14
N CYS A 101 7.35 -0.62 -6.64
CA CYS A 101 7.63 0.68 -6.02
C CYS A 101 6.70 1.82 -6.50
N LEU A 102 5.81 1.55 -7.45
CA LEU A 102 4.88 2.55 -8.00
C LEU A 102 4.01 3.26 -6.93
N PRO A 103 3.53 2.57 -5.86
CA PRO A 103 2.81 3.26 -4.78
C PRO A 103 3.60 4.40 -4.14
N LEU A 104 4.89 4.20 -3.91
CA LEU A 104 5.76 5.19 -3.29
C LEU A 104 5.90 6.44 -4.17
N LEU A 105 6.04 6.25 -5.49
CA LEU A 105 6.17 7.34 -6.47
C LEU A 105 4.91 8.21 -6.52
N ILE A 106 3.73 7.64 -6.27
CA ILE A 106 2.46 8.38 -6.24
C ILE A 106 2.22 8.99 -4.86
N GLN A 107 2.62 8.30 -3.80
CA GLN A 107 2.42 8.75 -2.43
C GLN A 107 3.22 10.02 -2.11
N LEU A 108 4.46 10.17 -2.65
CA LEU A 108 5.30 11.33 -2.38
C LEU A 108 4.70 12.66 -2.89
N PRO A 109 4.29 12.79 -4.17
CA PRO A 109 3.61 14.01 -4.62
C PRO A 109 2.35 14.33 -3.83
N LEU A 110 1.53 13.30 -3.55
CA LEU A 110 0.30 13.48 -2.78
C LEU A 110 0.58 13.99 -1.36
N LEU A 111 1.64 13.49 -0.72
CA LEU A 111 2.06 13.95 0.61
C LEU A 111 2.51 15.41 0.58
N ILE A 112 3.29 15.81 -0.43
CA ILE A 112 3.76 17.19 -0.60
C ILE A 112 2.57 18.14 -0.79
N MET A 113 1.60 17.73 -1.60
CA MET A 113 0.38 18.52 -1.84
C MET A 113 -0.47 18.65 -0.57
N LEU A 114 -0.68 17.56 0.16
CA LEU A 114 -1.41 17.59 1.42
C LEU A 114 -0.68 18.43 2.49
N TYR A 115 0.66 18.34 2.54
CA TYR A 115 1.47 19.16 3.42
C TYR A 115 1.26 20.65 3.15
N ALA A 116 1.24 21.07 1.88
CA ALA A 116 0.97 22.47 1.51
C ALA A 116 -0.42 22.92 1.97
N VAL A 117 -1.46 22.07 1.78
CA VAL A 117 -2.84 22.38 2.20
C VAL A 117 -2.96 22.48 3.73
N VAL A 118 -2.31 21.58 4.46
CA VAL A 118 -2.32 21.61 5.94
C VAL A 118 -1.58 22.83 6.49
N ARG A 119 -0.52 23.27 5.84
CA ARG A 119 0.26 24.47 6.24
C ARG A 119 -0.42 25.78 5.87
N GLY A 120 -1.25 25.78 4.83
CA GLY A 120 -1.99 26.94 4.38
C GLY A 120 -3.49 26.84 4.64
N PRO A 121 -3.95 26.68 5.90
CA PRO A 121 -5.36 26.46 6.21
C PRO A 121 -6.25 27.68 5.96
N LEU A 122 -5.71 28.89 6.01
CA LEU A 122 -6.45 30.12 5.65
C LEU A 122 -6.72 30.16 4.15
N THR A 123 -5.68 29.92 3.36
CA THR A 123 -5.76 29.96 1.89
C THR A 123 -6.57 28.78 1.35
N TYR A 124 -6.28 27.54 1.77
CA TYR A 124 -6.82 26.34 1.12
C TYR A 124 -8.08 25.77 1.79
N ILE A 125 -8.18 25.89 3.13
CA ILE A 125 -9.34 25.33 3.87
C ILE A 125 -10.39 26.43 4.13
N ALA A 126 -9.98 27.57 4.71
CA ALA A 126 -10.89 28.71 4.92
C ALA A 126 -11.20 29.43 3.59
N GLN A 127 -10.35 29.33 2.59
CA GLN A 127 -10.42 29.97 1.28
C GLN A 127 -10.51 31.51 1.38
N PHE A 128 -9.71 32.08 2.27
CA PHE A 128 -9.61 33.52 2.41
C PHE A 128 -8.88 34.12 1.20
N GLY A 129 -9.46 35.18 0.64
CA GLY A 129 -8.87 35.94 -0.44
C GLY A 129 -7.78 36.91 0.06
N ALA A 130 -7.05 37.53 -0.86
CA ALA A 130 -5.99 38.47 -0.54
C ALA A 130 -6.47 39.65 0.33
N SER A 131 -7.70 40.13 0.15
CA SER A 131 -8.32 41.16 0.97
C SER A 131 -8.51 40.76 2.42
N GLU A 132 -9.03 39.56 2.65
CA GLU A 132 -9.27 39.00 3.98
C GLU A 132 -7.96 38.72 4.72
N LEU A 133 -6.95 38.16 4.00
CA LEU A 133 -5.60 37.98 4.55
C LEU A 133 -4.94 39.32 4.89
N ALA A 134 -5.15 40.34 4.11
CA ALA A 134 -4.64 41.68 4.40
C ALA A 134 -5.30 42.29 5.66
N VAL A 135 -6.60 42.11 5.87
CA VAL A 135 -7.31 42.51 7.09
C VAL A 135 -6.72 41.85 8.32
N LEU A 136 -6.54 40.52 8.27
CA LEU A 136 -5.90 39.75 9.34
C LEU A 136 -4.44 40.16 9.57
N GLY A 137 -3.70 40.45 8.49
CA GLY A 137 -2.33 40.90 8.55
C GLY A 137 -2.18 42.30 9.21
N LYS A 138 -3.15 43.20 8.99
CA LYS A 138 -3.20 44.49 9.70
C LYS A 138 -3.48 44.30 11.19
N ALA A 139 -4.37 43.38 11.54
CA ALA A 139 -4.69 43.05 12.93
C ALA A 139 -3.51 42.41 13.68
N LEU A 140 -2.68 41.63 12.98
CA LEU A 140 -1.45 41.03 13.52
C LEU A 140 -0.29 42.02 13.62
N GLY A 141 -0.28 43.07 12.82
CA GLY A 141 0.82 44.05 12.75
C GLY A 141 1.31 44.51 14.10
N PRO A 142 0.45 45.06 14.99
CA PRO A 142 0.84 45.50 16.32
C PRO A 142 1.49 44.45 17.20
N LEU A 143 1.08 43.19 17.05
CA LEU A 143 1.60 42.06 17.83
C LEU A 143 3.01 41.64 17.42
N PHE A 144 3.37 41.93 16.18
CA PHE A 144 4.72 41.69 15.63
C PHE A 144 5.56 42.95 15.47
N ASN A 145 5.12 44.10 16.03
CA ASN A 145 5.79 45.42 15.90
C ASN A 145 6.02 45.86 14.46
N VAL A 146 5.08 45.57 13.57
CA VAL A 146 5.08 46.02 12.16
C VAL A 146 3.75 46.68 11.82
N SER A 147 3.75 47.50 10.74
CA SER A 147 2.50 48.16 10.30
C SER A 147 1.48 47.19 9.77
N THR A 148 1.93 46.11 9.10
CA THR A 148 1.12 45.03 8.58
C THR A 148 1.96 43.76 8.53
N TYR A 149 1.44 42.65 9.06
CA TYR A 149 2.07 41.35 8.98
C TYR A 149 1.66 40.67 7.67
N SER A 150 2.65 40.29 6.84
CA SER A 150 2.36 39.61 5.60
C SER A 150 2.03 38.13 5.86
N ILE A 151 0.76 37.72 5.65
CA ILE A 151 0.34 36.35 5.78
C ILE A 151 0.54 35.66 4.44
N ASP A 152 1.30 34.57 4.44
CA ASP A 152 1.48 33.65 3.32
C ASP A 152 1.36 32.19 3.80
N THR A 153 1.31 31.24 2.88
CA THR A 153 1.12 29.81 3.19
C THR A 153 2.23 29.22 4.06
N SER A 154 3.35 29.90 4.26
CA SER A 154 4.44 29.45 5.11
C SER A 154 4.24 29.79 6.58
N ASN A 155 3.46 30.85 6.87
CA ASN A 155 3.27 31.39 8.21
C ASN A 155 1.80 31.41 8.70
N GLU A 156 0.84 30.89 7.92
CA GLU A 156 -0.58 30.89 8.26
C GLU A 156 -0.87 30.21 9.61
N ILE A 157 -0.17 29.10 9.94
CA ILE A 157 -0.34 28.40 11.21
C ILE A 157 0.02 29.31 12.38
N VAL A 158 1.15 30.04 12.28
CA VAL A 158 1.59 31.01 13.30
C VAL A 158 0.58 32.16 13.38
N ALA A 159 0.12 32.64 12.24
CA ALA A 159 -0.91 33.69 12.22
C ALA A 159 -2.18 33.26 12.92
N ILE A 160 -2.67 32.05 12.68
CA ILE A 160 -3.88 31.50 13.34
C ILE A 160 -3.69 31.38 14.84
N SER A 161 -2.56 30.85 15.32
CA SER A 161 -2.31 30.70 16.76
C SER A 161 -2.30 32.04 17.47
N VAL A 162 -1.57 33.02 16.93
CA VAL A 162 -1.51 34.36 17.51
C VAL A 162 -2.86 35.08 17.45
N LEU A 163 -3.63 34.95 16.37
CA LEU A 163 -4.96 35.51 16.26
C LEU A 163 -5.94 34.90 17.29
N ARG A 164 -5.87 33.60 17.53
CA ARG A 164 -6.72 32.92 18.53
C ARG A 164 -6.37 33.33 19.96
N GLU A 165 -5.08 33.37 20.29
CA GLU A 165 -4.61 33.79 21.61
C GLU A 165 -5.00 35.23 21.95
N ASN A 166 -5.03 36.11 20.93
CA ASN A 166 -5.35 37.52 21.08
C ASN A 166 -6.76 37.88 20.57
N SER A 167 -7.65 36.91 20.43
CA SER A 167 -9.00 37.09 19.88
C SER A 167 -9.84 38.14 20.62
N THR A 168 -9.62 38.34 21.91
CA THR A 168 -10.32 39.32 22.74
C THR A 168 -9.99 40.78 22.39
N PHE A 169 -8.84 41.05 21.78
CA PHE A 169 -8.41 42.39 21.39
C PHE A 169 -8.80 42.77 19.97
N LEU A 170 -9.29 41.79 19.21
CA LEU A 170 -9.64 41.98 17.81
C LEU A 170 -11.04 42.59 17.66
N THR A 171 -11.16 43.59 16.84
CA THR A 171 -12.39 44.34 16.60
C THR A 171 -12.74 44.43 15.11
N GLY A 172 -13.99 44.74 14.80
CA GLY A 172 -14.43 44.95 13.42
C GLY A 172 -14.35 43.70 12.57
N GLU A 173 -13.92 43.88 11.32
CA GLU A 173 -13.86 42.82 10.31
C GLU A 173 -12.94 41.65 10.68
N ALA A 174 -11.83 41.94 11.33
CA ALA A 174 -10.89 40.90 11.79
C ALA A 174 -11.54 39.94 12.81
N ALA A 175 -12.37 40.44 13.72
CA ALA A 175 -13.11 39.64 14.67
C ALA A 175 -14.14 38.71 13.98
N GLU A 176 -14.78 39.18 12.93
CA GLU A 176 -15.72 38.33 12.15
C GLU A 176 -14.98 37.26 11.32
N LEU A 177 -13.81 37.58 10.77
CA LEU A 177 -13.00 36.60 10.05
C LEU A 177 -12.50 35.47 10.95
N ILE A 178 -12.12 35.79 12.19
CA ILE A 178 -11.68 34.77 13.17
C ILE A 178 -12.78 33.77 13.50
N LYS A 179 -14.03 34.20 13.57
CA LYS A 179 -15.19 33.28 13.80
C LYS A 179 -15.37 32.28 12.64
N LYS A 180 -14.87 32.62 11.44
CA LYS A 180 -14.89 31.74 10.28
C LYS A 180 -13.71 30.78 10.20
N LEU A 181 -12.70 30.94 11.09
CA LEU A 181 -11.55 30.03 11.11
C LEU A 181 -11.99 28.60 11.43
N PRO A 182 -11.52 27.61 10.65
CA PRO A 182 -11.84 26.24 10.94
C PRO A 182 -11.18 25.81 12.25
N ASP A 183 -11.91 25.06 13.07
CA ASP A 183 -11.32 24.40 14.22
C ASP A 183 -10.51 23.20 13.75
N LEU A 184 -9.18 23.32 13.85
CA LEU A 184 -8.20 22.32 13.39
C LEU A 184 -7.71 21.45 14.54
N THR A 185 -8.51 21.37 15.62
CA THR A 185 -8.16 20.57 16.81
C THR A 185 -8.82 19.19 16.79
N LEU A 186 -8.24 18.28 17.55
CA LEU A 186 -8.77 16.94 17.83
C LEU A 186 -8.75 16.75 19.35
N PHE A 187 -9.91 16.73 19.99
CA PHE A 187 -10.02 16.68 21.47
C PHE A 187 -9.16 17.73 22.18
N GLY A 188 -9.09 18.95 21.61
CA GLY A 188 -8.28 20.04 22.15
C GLY A 188 -6.80 20.00 21.75
N LEU A 189 -6.34 18.99 21.01
CA LEU A 189 -5.00 18.92 20.45
C LEU A 189 -4.95 19.62 19.10
N ASP A 190 -4.14 20.65 18.96
CA ASP A 190 -3.97 21.38 17.71
C ASP A 190 -3.23 20.51 16.67
N LEU A 191 -3.95 20.06 15.65
CA LEU A 191 -3.41 19.21 14.59
C LEU A 191 -2.49 19.97 13.61
N THR A 192 -2.47 21.30 13.67
CA THR A 192 -1.54 22.11 12.85
C THR A 192 -0.16 22.18 13.46
N ALA A 193 -0.05 21.99 14.78
CA ALA A 193 1.22 21.99 15.47
C ALA A 193 2.05 20.74 15.18
N THR A 194 3.37 20.91 15.22
CA THR A 194 4.33 19.80 15.07
C THR A 194 4.44 19.05 16.41
N PRO A 195 4.30 17.71 16.43
CA PRO A 195 4.43 16.92 17.64
C PRO A 195 5.81 17.05 18.28
N THR A 196 5.84 17.22 19.61
CA THR A 196 7.07 17.19 20.40
C THR A 196 6.92 16.18 21.54
N PHE A 197 8.04 15.71 22.09
CA PHE A 197 8.00 14.76 23.22
C PHE A 197 7.39 15.35 24.50
N ALA A 198 7.36 16.69 24.61
CA ALA A 198 6.76 17.39 25.74
C ALA A 198 5.26 17.64 25.58
N SER A 199 4.69 17.43 24.40
CA SER A 199 3.27 17.68 24.13
C SER A 199 2.49 16.37 24.01
N TRP A 200 1.20 16.41 24.34
CA TRP A 200 0.27 15.29 24.13
C TRP A 200 0.15 14.87 22.63
N LEU A 201 0.56 15.74 21.71
CA LEU A 201 0.62 15.41 20.28
C LEU A 201 1.58 14.25 19.96
N VAL A 202 2.50 13.89 20.85
CA VAL A 202 3.38 12.71 20.72
C VAL A 202 2.60 11.41 20.50
N ILE A 203 1.33 11.36 20.91
CA ILE A 203 0.47 10.19 20.69
C ILE A 203 0.29 9.89 19.19
N ILE A 204 0.29 10.92 18.34
CA ILE A 204 0.08 10.76 16.88
C ILE A 204 1.25 10.04 16.20
N PRO A 205 2.54 10.45 16.36
CA PRO A 205 3.68 9.67 15.88
C PRO A 205 3.75 8.25 16.46
N VAL A 206 3.39 8.06 17.74
CA VAL A 206 3.36 6.73 18.35
C VAL A 206 2.29 5.86 17.72
N LEU A 207 1.07 6.37 17.55
CA LEU A 207 0.00 5.64 16.85
C LEU A 207 0.35 5.38 15.38
N ASN A 208 1.05 6.32 14.71
CA ASN A 208 1.54 6.11 13.34
C ASN A 208 2.56 4.96 13.28
N LEU A 209 3.48 4.88 14.25
CA LEU A 209 4.44 3.76 14.34
C LEU A 209 3.70 2.42 14.46
N LEU A 210 2.75 2.35 15.40
CA LEU A 210 1.95 1.14 15.62
C LEU A 210 1.13 0.78 14.38
N ALA A 211 0.39 1.74 13.81
CA ALA A 211 -0.42 1.53 12.61
C ALA A 211 0.42 1.08 11.41
N SER A 212 1.61 1.68 11.22
CA SER A 212 2.54 1.31 10.15
C SER A 212 3.13 -0.07 10.37
N PHE A 213 3.59 -0.40 11.57
CA PHE A 213 4.21 -1.69 11.88
C PHE A 213 3.21 -2.84 11.78
N PHE A 214 2.06 -2.73 12.45
CA PHE A 214 1.01 -3.75 12.42
C PHE A 214 0.34 -3.82 11.03
N GLY A 215 0.04 -2.67 10.42
CA GLY A 215 -0.54 -2.59 9.09
C GLY A 215 0.32 -3.27 8.04
N GLN A 216 1.63 -2.97 7.99
CA GLN A 216 2.56 -3.62 7.08
C GLN A 216 2.73 -5.11 7.38
N SER A 217 2.73 -5.51 8.66
CA SER A 217 2.77 -6.93 9.02
C SER A 217 1.57 -7.70 8.50
N LEU A 218 0.36 -7.13 8.63
CA LEU A 218 -0.88 -7.71 8.09
C LEU A 218 -0.88 -7.75 6.56
N ILE A 219 -0.49 -6.65 5.91
CA ILE A 219 -0.39 -6.58 4.44
C ILE A 219 0.58 -7.64 3.92
N ARG A 220 1.73 -7.84 4.56
CA ARG A 220 2.69 -8.89 4.18
C ARG A 220 2.11 -10.29 4.29
N LYS A 221 1.37 -10.60 5.36
CA LYS A 221 0.69 -11.90 5.49
C LYS A 221 -0.38 -12.13 4.40
N MET A 222 -0.89 -11.06 3.82
CA MET A 222 -1.90 -11.10 2.76
C MET A 222 -1.30 -11.04 1.36
N SER A 223 -0.08 -10.54 1.21
CA SER A 223 0.60 -10.32 -0.07
C SER A 223 1.61 -11.43 -0.36
N TYR A 224 1.90 -11.62 -1.63
CA TYR A 224 3.01 -12.48 -2.05
C TYR A 224 4.35 -11.91 -1.57
N GLN A 225 5.20 -12.77 -0.99
CA GLN A 225 6.56 -12.42 -0.61
C GLN A 225 7.54 -13.01 -1.63
N PRO A 226 8.27 -12.17 -2.38
CA PRO A 226 9.29 -12.65 -3.29
C PRO A 226 10.41 -13.37 -2.54
N LEU A 227 11.05 -14.33 -3.21
CA LEU A 227 12.22 -15.02 -2.68
C LEU A 227 13.42 -14.06 -2.72
N THR A 228 13.76 -13.49 -1.60
CA THR A 228 14.97 -12.69 -1.47
C THR A 228 15.95 -13.43 -0.59
N GLU A 229 16.90 -14.12 -1.22
CA GLU A 229 18.12 -14.54 -0.53
C GLU A 229 19.04 -13.32 -0.42
N THR A 230 18.94 -12.60 0.68
CA THR A 230 19.92 -11.56 0.97
C THR A 230 20.21 -11.55 2.45
N GLU A 231 20.89 -12.60 2.90
CA GLU A 231 21.49 -12.52 4.22
C GLU A 231 22.81 -11.74 4.23
N ASN A 232 23.51 -11.55 3.08
CA ASN A 232 24.89 -11.08 3.09
C ASN A 232 25.30 -10.01 2.07
N ASN A 233 24.40 -9.30 1.42
CA ASN A 233 24.82 -8.17 0.58
C ASN A 233 24.35 -6.85 1.16
N ALA A 234 25.20 -5.82 1.10
CA ALA A 234 25.03 -4.45 1.57
C ALA A 234 23.85 -3.65 0.95
N GLY A 235 22.85 -4.36 0.43
CA GLY A 235 21.56 -3.83 0.00
C GLY A 235 20.50 -4.13 1.04
N CYS A 236 19.55 -3.21 1.24
CA CYS A 236 18.48 -3.32 2.22
C CYS A 236 17.78 -4.69 2.17
N SER A 237 18.04 -5.52 3.15
CA SER A 237 17.31 -6.78 3.36
C SER A 237 15.82 -6.45 3.50
N PRO A 238 14.88 -7.26 2.95
CA PRO A 238 13.45 -7.06 3.13
C PRO A 238 13.03 -6.98 4.59
N LYS A 239 13.70 -7.70 5.47
CA LYS A 239 13.49 -7.63 6.92
C LYS A 239 13.88 -6.25 7.46
N MET A 240 15.03 -5.72 7.04
CA MET A 240 15.51 -4.39 7.43
C MET A 240 14.59 -3.28 6.90
N MET A 241 14.16 -3.35 5.64
CA MET A 241 13.23 -2.40 5.05
C MET A 241 11.88 -2.39 5.77
N ASN A 242 11.44 -3.53 6.27
CA ASN A 242 10.19 -3.68 7.03
C ASN A 242 10.20 -2.99 8.40
N ILE A 243 11.35 -2.79 8.99
CA ILE A 243 11.53 -2.09 10.27
C ILE A 243 11.88 -0.63 10.00
N MET A 244 12.74 -0.37 9.02
CA MET A 244 13.24 0.96 8.71
C MET A 244 12.13 1.89 8.19
N MET A 245 11.21 1.40 7.33
CA MET A 245 10.12 2.22 6.80
C MET A 245 9.15 2.75 7.87
N PRO A 246 8.63 1.94 8.82
CA PRO A 246 7.84 2.46 9.93
C PRO A 246 8.60 3.47 10.80
N LEU A 247 9.87 3.21 11.11
CA LEU A 247 10.70 4.13 11.88
C LEU A 247 10.93 5.45 11.15
N PHE A 248 11.23 5.39 9.84
CA PHE A 248 11.41 6.57 9.00
C PHE A 248 10.14 7.40 8.90
N SER A 249 8.97 6.77 8.68
CA SER A 249 7.69 7.48 8.64
C SER A 249 7.35 8.12 9.99
N THR A 250 7.71 7.48 11.10
CA THR A 250 7.53 8.04 12.44
C THR A 250 8.47 9.22 12.68
N TYR A 251 9.73 9.12 12.26
CA TYR A 251 10.66 10.24 12.33
C TYR A 251 10.12 11.47 11.59
N ILE A 252 9.61 11.26 10.36
CA ILE A 252 9.00 12.36 9.60
C ILE A 252 7.76 12.91 10.33
N ALA A 253 6.95 12.05 10.97
CA ALA A 253 5.76 12.48 11.70
C ALA A 253 6.08 13.44 12.88
N PHE A 254 7.32 13.45 13.39
CA PHE A 254 7.81 14.45 14.33
C PHE A 254 8.30 15.76 13.68
N GLN A 255 8.41 15.82 12.36
CA GLN A 255 8.91 17.00 11.63
C GLN A 255 7.80 17.77 10.91
N VAL A 256 6.60 17.23 10.89
CA VAL A 256 5.47 17.79 10.15
C VAL A 256 4.27 18.01 11.07
N PRO A 257 3.30 18.86 10.68
CA PRO A 257 2.06 19.04 11.44
C PRO A 257 1.37 17.70 11.76
N ALA A 258 0.80 17.60 12.96
CA ALA A 258 0.16 16.38 13.47
C ALA A 258 -0.96 15.85 12.55
N ALA A 259 -1.64 16.72 11.79
CA ALA A 259 -2.63 16.35 10.78
C ALA A 259 -2.10 15.37 9.72
N LEU A 260 -0.83 15.51 9.31
CA LEU A 260 -0.22 14.58 8.36
C LEU A 260 0.06 13.21 9.00
N GLY A 261 0.49 13.21 10.26
CA GLY A 261 0.63 11.97 11.04
C GLY A 261 -0.70 11.23 11.15
N LEU A 262 -1.78 11.95 11.42
CA LEU A 262 -3.14 11.41 11.48
C LEU A 262 -3.58 10.87 10.09
N TYR A 263 -3.30 11.59 9.01
CA TYR A 263 -3.54 11.11 7.65
C TYR A 263 -2.77 9.80 7.37
N TRP A 264 -1.52 9.67 7.82
CA TRP A 264 -0.75 8.42 7.67
C TRP A 264 -1.38 7.27 8.44
N ILE A 265 -1.87 7.49 9.66
CA ILE A 265 -2.61 6.47 10.42
C ILE A 265 -3.80 5.99 9.59
N TYR A 266 -4.62 6.92 9.06
CA TYR A 266 -5.78 6.57 8.23
C TYR A 266 -5.39 5.80 6.97
N THR A 267 -4.35 6.23 6.26
CA THR A 267 -3.93 5.55 5.03
C THR A 267 -3.33 4.17 5.29
N ASN A 268 -2.67 3.93 6.43
CA ASN A 268 -2.21 2.61 6.85
C ASN A 268 -3.40 1.68 7.13
N LEU A 269 -4.38 2.14 7.91
CA LEU A 269 -5.58 1.35 8.25
C LEU A 269 -6.42 1.03 7.00
N LEU A 270 -6.70 2.05 6.18
CA LEU A 270 -7.41 1.87 4.90
C LEU A 270 -6.62 0.99 3.93
N GLY A 271 -5.28 1.02 3.98
CA GLY A 271 -4.40 0.15 3.21
C GLY A 271 -4.56 -1.32 3.54
N VAL A 272 -4.73 -1.66 4.81
CA VAL A 272 -5.02 -3.04 5.26
C VAL A 272 -6.37 -3.50 4.72
N ILE A 273 -7.41 -2.66 4.82
CA ILE A 273 -8.74 -2.95 4.29
C ILE A 273 -8.68 -3.14 2.78
N GLN A 274 -8.04 -2.24 2.06
CA GLN A 274 -7.85 -2.32 0.62
C GLN A 274 -7.15 -3.62 0.22
N GLN A 275 -6.06 -3.98 0.91
CA GLN A 275 -5.31 -5.21 0.61
C GLN A 275 -6.14 -6.47 0.88
N TYR A 276 -6.96 -6.47 1.93
CA TYR A 276 -7.88 -7.57 2.20
C TYR A 276 -8.90 -7.75 1.07
N ILE A 277 -9.51 -6.65 0.59
CA ILE A 277 -10.44 -6.67 -0.54
C ILE A 277 -9.75 -7.19 -1.81
N LEU A 278 -8.57 -6.62 -2.13
CA LEU A 278 -7.81 -7.01 -3.32
C LEU A 278 -7.37 -8.47 -3.28
N LYS A 279 -6.94 -8.99 -2.12
CA LYS A 279 -6.60 -10.41 -1.94
C LYS A 279 -7.82 -11.31 -2.18
N LYS A 280 -9.01 -10.89 -1.74
CA LYS A 280 -10.25 -11.66 -1.94
C LYS A 280 -10.68 -11.65 -3.42
N MET A 281 -10.53 -10.51 -4.10
CA MET A 281 -10.87 -10.37 -5.53
C MET A 281 -9.83 -11.04 -6.45
N TYR A 282 -8.55 -10.94 -6.10
CA TYR A 282 -7.43 -11.41 -6.91
C TYR A 282 -6.46 -12.22 -6.03
N PRO A 283 -6.81 -13.48 -5.66
CA PRO A 283 -5.98 -14.30 -4.80
C PRO A 283 -4.65 -14.64 -5.48
N THR A 284 -3.55 -14.55 -4.72
CA THR A 284 -2.23 -14.97 -5.20
C THR A 284 -2.14 -16.49 -5.17
N PRO A 285 -1.60 -17.13 -6.22
CA PRO A 285 -1.40 -18.57 -6.23
C PRO A 285 -0.40 -18.98 -5.14
N VAL A 286 -0.72 -20.06 -4.46
CA VAL A 286 0.15 -20.71 -3.47
C VAL A 286 0.58 -22.03 -4.07
N PHE A 287 1.89 -22.28 -4.14
CA PHE A 287 2.46 -23.52 -4.66
C PHE A 287 2.81 -24.45 -3.49
N THR A 288 2.47 -25.71 -3.63
CA THR A 288 2.92 -26.75 -2.71
C THR A 288 4.41 -27.04 -2.94
N GLU A 289 5.05 -27.65 -1.93
CA GLU A 289 6.46 -28.06 -2.08
C GLU A 289 6.67 -29.06 -3.23
N GLU A 290 5.66 -29.91 -3.48
CA GLU A 290 5.69 -30.88 -4.56
C GLU A 290 5.65 -30.21 -5.93
N GLU A 291 4.80 -29.20 -6.10
CA GLU A 291 4.73 -28.40 -7.33
C GLU A 291 6.03 -27.62 -7.56
N LEU A 292 6.63 -27.06 -6.51
CA LEU A 292 7.93 -26.39 -6.59
C LEU A 292 9.05 -27.36 -7.01
N LYS A 293 9.11 -28.55 -6.42
CA LYS A 293 10.07 -29.62 -6.77
C LYS A 293 9.86 -30.14 -8.20
N ALA A 294 8.59 -30.29 -8.64
CA ALA A 294 8.27 -30.70 -9.99
C ALA A 294 8.70 -29.66 -11.02
N ALA A 295 8.41 -28.38 -10.78
CA ALA A 295 8.84 -27.29 -11.62
C ALA A 295 10.38 -27.17 -11.67
N GLU A 296 11.08 -27.36 -10.55
CA GLU A 296 12.53 -27.38 -10.49
C GLU A 296 13.14 -28.46 -11.41
N LYS A 297 12.62 -29.67 -11.35
CA LYS A 297 13.05 -30.78 -12.23
C LYS A 297 12.86 -30.43 -13.73
N LEU A 298 11.70 -29.85 -14.07
CA LEU A 298 11.40 -29.43 -15.44
C LEU A 298 12.37 -28.34 -15.93
N TYR A 299 12.64 -27.32 -15.13
CA TYR A 299 13.54 -26.25 -15.50
C TYR A 299 15.01 -26.70 -15.52
N ALA A 300 15.43 -27.60 -14.63
CA ALA A 300 16.77 -28.20 -14.65
C ALA A 300 17.00 -29.05 -15.91
N ALA A 301 15.97 -29.80 -16.34
CA ALA A 301 16.02 -30.56 -17.59
C ALA A 301 16.09 -29.66 -18.83
N ALA A 302 15.30 -28.58 -18.85
CA ALA A 302 15.31 -27.59 -19.92
C ALA A 302 16.66 -26.84 -20.03
N ALA A 303 17.30 -26.54 -18.92
CA ALA A 303 18.61 -25.90 -18.87
C ALA A 303 19.73 -26.81 -19.41
N LYS A 304 19.66 -28.13 -19.19
CA LYS A 304 20.60 -29.11 -19.77
C LYS A 304 20.46 -29.20 -21.28
N ASN A 305 19.24 -29.08 -21.83
CA ASN A 305 18.98 -29.10 -23.26
C ASN A 305 19.40 -27.80 -23.97
N LYS A 306 19.46 -26.66 -23.30
CA LYS A 306 19.97 -25.38 -23.85
C LYS A 306 21.50 -25.44 -24.14
N GLY A 307 22.25 -26.34 -23.50
CA GLY A 307 23.70 -26.54 -23.72
C GLY A 307 24.05 -27.32 -24.97
N SER A 308 23.09 -27.96 -25.64
CA SER A 308 23.29 -28.74 -26.87
C SER A 308 22.50 -28.12 -28.03
N GLY A 309 22.94 -26.97 -28.53
CA GLY A 309 22.53 -26.35 -29.81
C GLY A 309 21.03 -26.33 -30.10
N GLY A 310 20.34 -25.23 -29.85
CA GLY A 310 18.99 -25.07 -30.36
C GLY A 310 18.08 -24.21 -29.51
N ASN A 311 17.85 -23.02 -29.99
CA ASN A 311 17.00 -21.98 -29.42
C ASN A 311 15.49 -22.32 -29.60
N LYS A 312 15.00 -23.40 -28.98
CA LYS A 312 13.57 -23.71 -28.95
C LYS A 312 13.14 -23.97 -27.51
N LEU A 313 12.44 -23.00 -26.94
CA LEU A 313 11.60 -23.22 -25.77
C LEU A 313 10.66 -24.40 -26.06
N PRO A 314 10.40 -25.31 -25.06
CA PRO A 314 9.40 -26.35 -25.27
C PRO A 314 8.06 -25.66 -25.62
N PRO A 315 7.28 -26.28 -26.56
CA PRO A 315 6.02 -25.70 -27.00
C PRO A 315 5.12 -25.50 -25.78
N LYS A 316 4.51 -24.31 -25.67
CA LYS A 316 3.51 -23.99 -24.65
C LYS A 316 2.43 -25.07 -24.70
N LYS A 317 2.47 -26.03 -23.76
CA LYS A 317 1.33 -26.91 -23.54
C LYS A 317 0.17 -26.05 -23.02
N LYS A 318 -1.05 -26.28 -23.52
CA LYS A 318 -2.29 -25.58 -23.10
C LYS A 318 -2.58 -25.60 -21.59
N ASN A 319 -1.77 -26.31 -20.80
CA ASN A 319 -1.78 -26.36 -19.32
C ASN A 319 -0.55 -25.68 -18.72
N SER A 320 0.16 -24.80 -19.45
CA SER A 320 1.22 -23.98 -18.88
C SER A 320 0.62 -23.02 -17.85
N LEU A 321 1.24 -22.95 -16.70
CA LEU A 321 0.86 -22.04 -15.59
C LEU A 321 0.97 -20.55 -15.95
N VAL A 322 1.31 -20.24 -17.21
CA VAL A 322 1.45 -18.88 -17.77
C VAL A 322 0.24 -18.62 -18.66
N TYR A 323 -0.70 -17.80 -18.17
CA TYR A 323 -1.81 -17.30 -18.97
C TYR A 323 -1.36 -16.15 -19.88
N ASP A 324 -1.82 -16.13 -21.13
CA ASP A 324 -1.65 -15.00 -22.04
C ASP A 324 -2.43 -13.76 -21.55
N ASP A 325 -1.82 -12.58 -21.75
CA ASP A 325 -2.27 -11.27 -21.27
C ASP A 325 -3.37 -10.67 -22.17
N ASP A 326 -4.47 -11.34 -22.42
CA ASP A 326 -5.64 -10.67 -23.02
C ASP A 326 -6.88 -10.97 -22.18
N ASP A 327 -7.42 -9.91 -21.63
CA ASP A 327 -8.74 -9.67 -21.04
C ASP A 327 -9.64 -10.90 -20.86
N ASP A 328 -9.78 -11.34 -19.63
CA ASP A 328 -10.69 -12.31 -19.02
C ASP A 328 -9.95 -13.41 -18.25
N ILE A 329 -9.57 -13.06 -17.00
CA ILE A 329 -9.16 -14.05 -16.02
C ILE A 329 -10.43 -14.61 -15.38
N PRO A 330 -10.92 -15.80 -15.74
CA PRO A 330 -11.96 -16.45 -14.94
C PRO A 330 -11.37 -16.74 -13.56
N ALA A 331 -12.12 -16.42 -12.52
CA ALA A 331 -11.74 -16.73 -11.15
C ALA A 331 -11.38 -18.22 -11.03
N PRO A 332 -10.23 -18.58 -10.42
CA PRO A 332 -9.87 -19.96 -10.24
C PRO A 332 -10.93 -20.63 -9.36
N ALA A 333 -11.45 -21.75 -9.83
CA ALA A 333 -12.36 -22.59 -9.07
C ALA A 333 -11.69 -22.97 -7.74
N VAL A 334 -12.24 -22.48 -6.65
CA VAL A 334 -11.80 -22.82 -5.28
C VAL A 334 -12.11 -24.28 -5.07
N LYS A 335 -11.13 -25.17 -5.20
CA LYS A 335 -11.22 -26.51 -4.62
C LYS A 335 -11.27 -26.33 -3.10
N LYS A 336 -12.45 -26.52 -2.53
CA LYS A 336 -12.64 -26.66 -1.09
C LYS A 336 -11.86 -27.88 -0.64
N SER A 337 -10.69 -27.69 -0.08
CA SER A 337 -9.97 -28.70 0.68
C SER A 337 -9.99 -28.26 2.13
N GLY A 338 -10.52 -29.13 2.99
CA GLY A 338 -10.28 -29.04 4.42
C GLY A 338 -11.54 -28.99 5.27
N LYS A 339 -11.88 -30.11 5.81
CA LYS A 339 -12.82 -30.37 6.90
C LYS A 339 -12.80 -29.28 7.97
N SER A 340 -13.93 -28.62 8.17
CA SER A 340 -14.28 -27.95 9.41
C SER A 340 -14.75 -29.06 10.39
N LEU A 341 -14.07 -29.19 11.52
CA LEU A 341 -14.54 -29.86 12.72
C LEU A 341 -15.52 -28.91 13.40
N LEU A 342 -16.78 -29.01 13.11
CA LEU A 342 -17.96 -28.59 13.87
C LEU A 342 -19.15 -28.57 12.89
N ASP A 343 -19.84 -29.70 12.83
CA ASP A 343 -21.30 -29.74 12.71
C ASP A 343 -21.71 -31.22 12.83
N ASP A 344 -22.30 -31.46 13.95
CA ASP A 344 -23.01 -32.67 14.30
C ASP A 344 -24.47 -32.52 13.87
N ASP A 345 -25.00 -33.64 13.35
CA ASP A 345 -26.39 -34.06 13.36
C ASP A 345 -27.47 -33.26 12.60
N THR A 346 -28.06 -33.90 11.66
CA THR A 346 -29.41 -34.42 11.53
C THR A 346 -29.84 -34.62 10.08
N GLY A 347 -30.10 -35.82 9.71
CA GLY A 347 -31.34 -36.38 9.18
C GLY A 347 -31.77 -36.08 7.73
N SER A 348 -31.97 -37.21 7.03
CA SER A 348 -33.03 -37.57 6.06
C SER A 348 -32.81 -37.20 4.57
N GLU A 349 -32.67 -38.29 3.84
CA GLU A 349 -33.55 -38.89 2.82
C GLU A 349 -33.56 -38.29 1.40
N GLN A 350 -33.06 -39.16 0.51
CA GLN A 350 -33.65 -39.64 -0.78
C GLN A 350 -33.90 -38.62 -1.91
N ILE A 351 -33.51 -38.87 -3.14
CA ILE A 351 -34.01 -39.76 -4.18
C ILE A 351 -33.31 -39.52 -5.53
N LYS A 352 -32.78 -40.61 -6.09
CA LYS A 352 -32.81 -41.13 -7.47
C LYS A 352 -32.49 -40.30 -8.74
N LYS A 353 -31.60 -40.91 -9.51
CA LYS A 353 -31.66 -41.29 -10.96
C LYS A 353 -31.36 -40.18 -11.97
N ASN A 354 -30.52 -40.34 -12.95
CA ASN A 354 -30.32 -41.34 -13.98
C ASN A 354 -29.10 -41.00 -14.87
N LYS A 355 -28.30 -42.02 -15.18
CA LYS A 355 -27.97 -42.60 -16.48
C LYS A 355 -27.09 -41.83 -17.47
N THR A 356 -25.99 -42.48 -17.73
CA THR A 356 -25.37 -42.97 -18.99
C THR A 356 -24.46 -41.97 -19.69
N SER A 357 -23.24 -42.29 -20.06
CA SER A 357 -22.61 -43.44 -20.71
C SER A 357 -21.08 -43.31 -20.64
N LYS A 358 -20.43 -44.40 -20.35
CA LYS A 358 -19.34 -45.11 -21.02
C LYS A 358 -18.33 -44.30 -21.83
N GLU A 359 -17.06 -44.35 -21.38
CA GLU A 359 -16.00 -44.90 -22.22
C GLU A 359 -14.80 -45.30 -21.34
N GLU A 360 -14.55 -46.59 -21.33
CA GLU A 360 -13.41 -47.27 -20.70
C GLU A 360 -12.17 -47.11 -21.56
N LEU A 361 -11.01 -46.93 -20.96
CA LEU A 361 -9.71 -47.25 -21.54
C LEU A 361 -8.82 -47.93 -20.49
N PRO A 362 -8.00 -48.90 -20.85
CA PRO A 362 -7.62 -50.02 -20.01
C PRO A 362 -6.41 -49.80 -19.12
N ILE A 363 -6.44 -50.47 -17.98
CA ILE A 363 -5.35 -50.59 -17.02
C ILE A 363 -4.42 -51.71 -17.51
N GLU A 364 -3.22 -51.38 -17.86
CA GLU A 364 -2.12 -52.31 -18.12
C GLU A 364 -1.38 -52.58 -16.79
N LYS A 365 -1.50 -53.79 -16.32
CA LYS A 365 -0.78 -54.35 -15.15
C LYS A 365 0.64 -54.71 -15.57
N ALA A 366 1.65 -54.25 -14.87
CA ALA A 366 2.99 -54.83 -14.92
C ALA A 366 3.30 -55.60 -13.64
N PRO A 367 4.02 -56.71 -13.71
CA PRO A 367 4.02 -57.78 -12.72
C PRO A 367 5.03 -57.58 -11.59
N LEU A 368 4.64 -58.12 -10.45
CA LEU A 368 5.49 -58.44 -9.31
C LEU A 368 6.62 -59.42 -9.69
N LYS A 369 7.83 -59.10 -9.29
CA LYS A 369 8.91 -60.09 -9.11
C LYS A 369 9.24 -60.19 -7.63
N ASP A 370 8.89 -61.36 -7.07
CA ASP A 370 9.56 -61.93 -5.93
C ASP A 370 11.00 -62.28 -6.28
N ASP A 371 11.92 -62.11 -5.35
CA ASP A 371 12.99 -63.07 -5.00
C ASP A 371 13.75 -62.52 -3.79
N LYS A 372 13.67 -63.25 -2.78
CA LYS A 372 14.56 -64.04 -1.90
C LYS A 372 16.07 -63.79 -2.17
N GLU A 373 16.79 -63.28 -1.23
CA GLU A 373 17.74 -63.86 -0.29
C GLU A 373 18.30 -62.78 0.65
#